data_d5ed073c69aa7146bb1cdc1a9fc5e942
#
_entry.id   d5ed073c69aa7146bb1cdc1a9fc5e942
#
_cell.length_a   1.000
_cell.length_b   1.000
_cell.length_c   1.000
_cell.angle_alpha   90.00
_cell.angle_beta   90.00
_cell.angle_gamma   90.00
#
_symmetry.space_group_name_H-M   'P 1'
#
loop_
_entity.id
_entity.type
_entity.pdbx_description
1 polymer ?
#
loop_
_entity_poly.entity_id
_entity_poly.type
_entity_poly.pdbx_seq_one_letter_code
_entity_poly.pdbx_strand_id
1 'polypeptide(L)'
;FDANKIKRYPTSAMSAITGYPVMADRTIQEKDYYWIWQGRTGLSIYHPASEQISFASDFSEETGKYNIIKCIEKCHTQPGIWAASDNACLLHLQHEDMKMKLTKEIQLPDARQIRVLSEDNRGNLWIGTENAIYQYSLSKGELKKFQGGTDMINDLAVAADGTIFCITEALEFQYFSPKGERHTIRKGENYSSVLIAPDGKVWVATLEGNVYSYHPQTKVISREENACNTNGDAIKGMEIDDLGHLWILADPYVKEYNPTNHSFRIMYNSDRFIQMDYFLSIRKMENGAICLGGIGAFCLITPSAELDQSPNDIKPVISSIKIDGKTQITGINTRQIELNPDNINVEISFSTLEHLYAGQISYAYRLKGWDASWKSLPPGV
;
A
#
# COMPACT_ATOMS: atom_id res chain seq x y z
N PHE A 1 3.51 15.74 -10.07
CA PHE A 1 2.73 14.54 -10.37
C PHE A 1 2.11 14.69 -11.77
N ASP A 2 2.35 13.73 -12.65
CA ASP A 2 1.70 13.72 -13.95
C ASP A 2 0.25 13.27 -13.78
N ALA A 3 -0.70 14.17 -13.98
CA ALA A 3 -2.14 13.91 -13.90
C ALA A 3 -2.60 12.73 -14.78
N ASN A 4 -1.85 12.44 -15.85
CA ASN A 4 -2.16 11.33 -16.76
C ASN A 4 -1.84 9.95 -16.15
N LYS A 5 -1.11 9.90 -15.04
CA LYS A 5 -0.74 8.66 -14.34
C LYS A 5 -1.73 8.24 -13.26
N ILE A 6 -2.71 9.11 -12.93
CA ILE A 6 -3.72 8.81 -11.91
C ILE A 6 -5.09 8.77 -12.57
N LYS A 7 -5.75 7.63 -12.46
CA LYS A 7 -7.13 7.44 -12.88
C LYS A 7 -8.01 7.22 -11.66
N ARG A 8 -8.91 8.18 -11.40
CA ARG A 8 -9.83 8.17 -10.27
C ARG A 8 -11.19 7.63 -10.69
N TYR A 9 -11.74 6.74 -9.88
CA TYR A 9 -13.08 6.19 -10.01
C TYR A 9 -13.92 6.59 -8.79
N PRO A 10 -14.83 7.57 -8.90
CA PRO A 10 -15.67 7.98 -7.79
C PRO A 10 -16.69 6.88 -7.44
N THR A 11 -16.89 6.64 -6.15
CA THR A 11 -17.89 5.69 -5.66
C THR A 11 -19.25 6.36 -5.35
N SER A 12 -19.43 7.61 -5.76
CA SER A 12 -20.67 8.39 -5.52
C SER A 12 -21.92 7.76 -6.13
N ALA A 13 -21.81 7.18 -7.34
CA ALA A 13 -22.91 6.45 -7.95
C ALA A 13 -23.34 5.23 -7.12
N MET A 14 -22.35 4.54 -6.54
CA MET A 14 -22.57 3.41 -5.62
C MET A 14 -23.25 3.87 -4.34
N SER A 15 -22.79 4.98 -3.77
CA SER A 15 -23.36 5.56 -2.55
C SER A 15 -24.81 6.02 -2.74
N ALA A 16 -25.16 6.52 -3.92
CA ALA A 16 -26.53 6.92 -4.24
C ALA A 16 -27.53 5.73 -4.26
N ILE A 17 -27.04 4.54 -4.62
CA ILE A 17 -27.86 3.31 -4.63
C ILE A 17 -27.96 2.69 -3.22
N THR A 18 -26.86 2.66 -2.48
CA THR A 18 -26.82 2.05 -1.14
C THR A 18 -27.35 2.95 -0.03
N GLY A 19 -27.41 4.27 -0.27
CA GLY A 19 -27.73 5.26 0.77
C GLY A 19 -26.62 5.50 1.80
N TYR A 20 -25.44 4.84 1.66
CA TYR A 20 -24.27 4.96 2.53
C TYR A 20 -23.03 5.22 1.72
N PRO A 21 -21.99 5.89 2.29
CA PRO A 21 -20.69 6.02 1.64
C PRO A 21 -20.12 4.64 1.31
N VAL A 22 -19.86 4.39 0.04
CA VAL A 22 -19.25 3.13 -0.39
C VAL A 22 -17.75 3.18 -0.14
N MET A 23 -17.26 2.19 0.56
CA MET A 23 -15.85 2.02 0.89
C MET A 23 -15.22 1.00 -0.05
N ALA A 24 -14.22 1.40 -0.83
CA ALA A 24 -13.41 0.45 -1.59
C ALA A 24 -12.29 -0.08 -0.68
N ASP A 25 -12.62 -1.07 0.17
CA ASP A 25 -11.69 -1.63 1.13
C ASP A 25 -10.67 -2.58 0.47
N ARG A 26 -11.07 -3.32 -0.54
CA ARG A 26 -10.18 -4.07 -1.43
C ARG A 26 -10.73 -4.10 -2.84
N THR A 27 -9.89 -3.82 -3.83
CA THR A 27 -10.26 -3.82 -5.25
C THR A 27 -9.41 -4.81 -6.02
N ILE A 28 -10.05 -5.67 -6.79
CA ILE A 28 -9.40 -6.65 -7.67
C ILE A 28 -9.86 -6.38 -9.11
N GLN A 29 -8.91 -6.26 -10.03
CA GLN A 29 -9.21 -6.15 -11.45
C GLN A 29 -9.32 -7.53 -12.08
N GLU A 30 -10.38 -7.74 -12.86
CA GLU A 30 -10.56 -8.87 -13.75
C GLU A 30 -10.98 -8.36 -15.12
N LYS A 31 -10.06 -8.33 -16.09
CA LYS A 31 -10.26 -7.72 -17.41
C LYS A 31 -10.73 -6.27 -17.30
N ASP A 32 -11.95 -5.99 -17.80
CA ASP A 32 -12.56 -4.66 -17.80
C ASP A 32 -13.41 -4.40 -16.53
N TYR A 33 -13.49 -5.36 -15.62
CA TYR A 33 -14.30 -5.30 -14.42
C TYR A 33 -13.45 -5.14 -13.17
N TYR A 34 -14.05 -4.53 -12.15
CA TYR A 34 -13.46 -4.41 -10.83
C TYR A 34 -14.38 -5.05 -9.79
N TRP A 35 -13.84 -6.03 -9.06
CA TRP A 35 -14.44 -6.55 -7.85
C TRP A 35 -14.06 -5.62 -6.70
N ILE A 36 -15.05 -5.09 -6.01
CA ILE A 36 -14.85 -4.15 -4.92
C ILE A 36 -15.43 -4.73 -3.66
N TRP A 37 -14.57 -5.08 -2.71
CA TRP A 37 -14.99 -5.46 -1.37
C TRP A 37 -15.15 -4.21 -0.52
N GLN A 38 -16.27 -4.13 0.21
CA GLN A 38 -16.70 -2.96 0.96
C GLN A 38 -16.79 -3.26 2.46
N GLY A 39 -15.90 -4.10 2.96
CA GLY A 39 -15.95 -4.53 4.35
C GLY A 39 -17.28 -5.21 4.71
N ARG A 40 -17.94 -4.68 5.73
CA ARG A 40 -19.22 -5.25 6.22
C ARG A 40 -20.41 -5.02 5.30
N THR A 41 -20.32 -4.11 4.35
CA THR A 41 -21.42 -3.75 3.45
C THR A 41 -21.48 -4.62 2.20
N GLY A 42 -20.52 -5.52 2.01
CA GLY A 42 -20.59 -6.57 1.01
C GLY A 42 -19.56 -6.48 -0.10
N LEU A 43 -19.91 -7.04 -1.24
CA LEU A 43 -19.07 -7.14 -2.45
C LEU A 43 -19.85 -6.57 -3.62
N SER A 44 -19.18 -5.89 -4.53
CA SER A 44 -19.76 -5.40 -5.76
C SER A 44 -18.85 -5.64 -6.96
N ILE A 45 -19.44 -5.62 -8.15
CA ILE A 45 -18.76 -5.63 -9.44
C ILE A 45 -19.02 -4.29 -10.11
N TYR A 46 -17.98 -3.65 -10.61
CA TYR A 46 -18.06 -2.38 -11.31
C TYR A 46 -17.44 -2.51 -12.71
N HIS A 47 -18.16 -2.01 -13.72
CA HIS A 47 -17.70 -1.92 -15.10
C HIS A 47 -17.58 -0.45 -15.51
N PRO A 48 -16.35 0.11 -15.58
CA PRO A 48 -16.12 1.53 -15.78
C PRO A 48 -16.64 2.09 -17.11
N ALA A 49 -16.58 1.30 -18.18
CA ALA A 49 -16.97 1.76 -19.52
C ALA A 49 -18.47 2.03 -19.65
N SER A 50 -19.30 1.27 -18.91
CA SER A 50 -20.76 1.47 -18.88
C SER A 50 -21.24 2.15 -17.61
N GLU A 51 -20.32 2.41 -16.64
CA GLU A 51 -20.63 2.93 -15.30
C GLU A 51 -21.66 2.07 -14.53
N GLN A 52 -21.79 0.79 -14.92
CA GLN A 52 -22.70 -0.14 -14.26
C GLN A 52 -22.06 -0.73 -13.02
N ILE A 53 -22.89 -0.96 -12.00
CA ILE A 53 -22.51 -1.64 -10.77
C ILE A 53 -23.53 -2.68 -10.38
N SER A 54 -23.08 -3.82 -9.88
CA SER A 54 -23.89 -4.89 -9.31
C SER A 54 -23.44 -5.15 -7.88
N PHE A 55 -24.37 -5.43 -6.97
CA PHE A 55 -24.11 -5.62 -5.54
C PHE A 55 -24.33 -7.07 -5.11
N ALA A 56 -23.64 -7.50 -4.06
CA ALA A 56 -23.76 -8.82 -3.49
C ALA A 56 -25.13 -9.11 -2.81
N SER A 57 -25.96 -8.09 -2.60
CA SER A 57 -27.35 -8.31 -2.19
C SER A 57 -28.09 -9.27 -3.12
N ASP A 58 -27.82 -9.13 -4.43
CA ASP A 58 -28.44 -10.00 -5.44
C ASP A 58 -27.94 -11.46 -5.30
N PHE A 59 -26.68 -11.64 -4.85
CA PHE A 59 -26.08 -12.96 -4.60
C PHE A 59 -26.59 -13.59 -3.31
N SER A 60 -26.78 -12.82 -2.23
CA SER A 60 -27.27 -13.33 -0.95
C SER A 60 -28.74 -13.72 -1.00
N GLU A 61 -29.53 -13.07 -1.82
CA GLU A 61 -30.94 -13.44 -2.07
C GLU A 61 -31.07 -14.77 -2.81
N GLU A 62 -30.20 -15.05 -3.80
CA GLU A 62 -30.19 -16.33 -4.52
C GLU A 62 -29.67 -17.48 -3.66
N THR A 63 -28.61 -17.24 -2.87
CA THR A 63 -27.95 -18.30 -2.08
C THR A 63 -28.48 -18.43 -0.65
N GLY A 64 -29.03 -17.35 -0.09
CA GLY A 64 -29.58 -17.28 1.28
C GLY A 64 -28.56 -17.50 2.41
N LYS A 65 -27.27 -17.59 2.09
CA LYS A 65 -26.25 -18.12 3.00
C LYS A 65 -25.12 -17.16 3.37
N TYR A 66 -24.73 -16.21 2.50
CA TYR A 66 -23.45 -15.51 2.65
C TYR A 66 -23.64 -14.01 2.70
N ASN A 67 -24.01 -13.50 3.87
CA ASN A 67 -24.28 -12.07 4.06
C ASN A 67 -23.01 -11.23 4.29
N ILE A 68 -21.90 -11.88 4.72
CA ILE A 68 -20.68 -11.14 5.10
C ILE A 68 -19.45 -11.81 4.48
N ILE A 69 -18.83 -11.10 3.54
CA ILE A 69 -17.50 -11.45 3.03
C ILE A 69 -16.45 -10.78 3.91
N LYS A 70 -15.42 -11.52 4.32
CA LYS A 70 -14.34 -11.08 5.20
C LYS A 70 -13.10 -10.64 4.48
N CYS A 71 -12.76 -11.31 3.38
CA CYS A 71 -11.66 -10.95 2.51
C CYS A 71 -11.89 -11.52 1.12
N ILE A 72 -11.22 -10.96 0.14
CA ILE A 72 -11.18 -11.43 -1.23
C ILE A 72 -9.74 -11.56 -1.71
N GLU A 73 -9.51 -12.48 -2.63
CA GLU A 73 -8.22 -12.67 -3.30
C GLU A 73 -8.46 -12.99 -4.78
N LYS A 74 -7.53 -12.54 -5.64
CA LYS A 74 -7.60 -12.84 -7.06
C LYS A 74 -7.40 -14.31 -7.32
N CYS A 75 -8.16 -14.88 -8.27
CA CYS A 75 -7.85 -16.18 -8.82
C CYS A 75 -6.99 -16.02 -10.08
N HIS A 76 -5.74 -16.50 -10.05
CA HIS A 76 -4.81 -16.41 -11.17
C HIS A 76 -4.95 -17.55 -12.17
N THR A 77 -5.54 -18.67 -11.77
CA THR A 77 -5.64 -19.89 -12.56
C THR A 77 -6.94 -20.03 -13.36
N GLN A 78 -7.97 -19.29 -12.98
CA GLN A 78 -9.29 -19.29 -13.62
C GLN A 78 -9.99 -17.94 -13.46
N PRO A 79 -10.99 -17.60 -14.27
CA PRO A 79 -11.77 -16.37 -14.08
C PRO A 79 -12.42 -16.28 -12.71
N GLY A 80 -12.55 -15.06 -12.18
CA GLY A 80 -13.21 -14.81 -10.91
C GLY A 80 -12.26 -14.52 -9.75
N ILE A 81 -12.81 -14.59 -8.55
CA ILE A 81 -12.11 -14.31 -7.31
C ILE A 81 -12.39 -15.40 -6.26
N TRP A 82 -11.47 -15.55 -5.33
CA TRP A 82 -11.69 -16.22 -4.08
C TRP A 82 -12.26 -15.24 -3.05
N ALA A 83 -13.25 -15.66 -2.30
CA ALA A 83 -13.83 -14.89 -1.23
C ALA A 83 -13.99 -15.77 0.02
N ALA A 84 -13.85 -15.17 1.18
CA ALA A 84 -14.07 -15.84 2.45
C ALA A 84 -15.30 -15.27 3.15
N SER A 85 -16.21 -16.13 3.56
CA SER A 85 -17.38 -15.76 4.34
C SER A 85 -17.11 -15.76 5.85
N ASP A 86 -18.02 -15.19 6.61
CA ASP A 86 -17.96 -15.07 8.08
C ASP A 86 -18.05 -16.41 8.84
N ASN A 87 -18.50 -17.47 8.18
CA ASN A 87 -18.60 -18.84 8.74
C ASN A 87 -17.45 -19.76 8.31
N ALA A 88 -16.30 -19.20 7.98
CA ALA A 88 -15.10 -19.91 7.51
C ALA A 88 -15.33 -20.74 6.24
N CYS A 89 -16.21 -20.30 5.37
CA CYS A 89 -16.43 -20.90 4.08
C CYS A 89 -15.64 -20.15 2.99
N LEU A 90 -14.86 -20.88 2.22
CA LEU A 90 -14.16 -20.38 1.06
C LEU A 90 -15.06 -20.50 -0.16
N LEU A 91 -15.25 -19.41 -0.87
CA LEU A 91 -16.12 -19.29 -2.04
C LEU A 91 -15.28 -18.93 -3.28
N HIS A 92 -15.59 -19.57 -4.39
CA HIS A 92 -15.11 -19.12 -5.70
C HIS A 92 -16.26 -18.45 -6.44
N LEU A 93 -16.10 -17.16 -6.73
CA LEU A 93 -17.09 -16.31 -7.37
C LEU A 93 -16.64 -15.92 -8.76
N GLN A 94 -17.56 -15.99 -9.71
CA GLN A 94 -17.43 -15.45 -11.06
C GLN A 94 -18.56 -14.47 -11.32
N HIS A 95 -18.53 -13.79 -12.45
CA HIS A 95 -19.66 -13.00 -12.90
C HIS A 95 -20.04 -13.36 -14.35
N GLU A 96 -21.31 -13.26 -14.65
CA GLU A 96 -21.88 -13.35 -15.97
C GLU A 96 -22.84 -12.17 -16.14
N ASP A 97 -22.57 -11.29 -17.10
CA ASP A 97 -23.34 -10.06 -17.32
C ASP A 97 -23.60 -9.26 -16.03
N MET A 98 -22.55 -8.99 -15.26
CA MET A 98 -22.58 -8.28 -13.98
C MET A 98 -23.30 -9.03 -12.83
N LYS A 99 -23.85 -10.22 -13.04
CA LYS A 99 -24.41 -11.06 -11.98
C LYS A 99 -23.34 -11.94 -11.37
N MET A 100 -23.25 -11.93 -10.06
CA MET A 100 -22.32 -12.79 -9.34
C MET A 100 -22.83 -14.24 -9.37
N LYS A 101 -21.92 -15.18 -9.57
CA LYS A 101 -22.22 -16.62 -9.63
C LYS A 101 -21.27 -17.37 -8.71
N LEU A 102 -21.83 -18.11 -7.76
CA LEU A 102 -21.06 -19.05 -6.94
C LEU A 102 -20.75 -20.29 -7.77
N THR A 103 -19.45 -20.54 -7.99
CA THR A 103 -19.00 -21.71 -8.75
C THR A 103 -18.44 -22.82 -7.87
N LYS A 104 -17.95 -22.47 -6.68
CA LYS A 104 -17.44 -23.42 -5.70
C LYS A 104 -17.61 -22.92 -4.27
N GLU A 105 -17.90 -23.85 -3.38
CA GLU A 105 -18.05 -23.63 -1.94
C GLU A 105 -17.24 -24.70 -1.20
N ILE A 106 -16.40 -24.27 -0.26
CA ILE A 106 -15.53 -25.18 0.51
C ILE A 106 -15.58 -24.74 1.98
N GLN A 107 -16.18 -25.58 2.82
CA GLN A 107 -16.19 -25.38 4.26
C GLN A 107 -14.82 -25.78 4.85
N LEU A 108 -14.17 -24.89 5.60
CA LEU A 108 -12.97 -25.23 6.33
C LEU A 108 -13.33 -26.00 7.60
N PRO A 109 -12.73 -27.19 7.80
CA PRO A 109 -12.93 -27.93 9.05
C PRO A 109 -12.21 -27.22 10.21
N ASP A 110 -12.82 -27.22 11.38
CA ASP A 110 -12.26 -26.69 12.64
C ASP A 110 -11.88 -25.20 12.62
N ALA A 111 -12.26 -24.45 11.61
CA ALA A 111 -12.08 -23.00 11.54
C ALA A 111 -13.40 -22.26 11.79
N ARG A 112 -13.32 -21.12 12.47
CA ARG A 112 -14.46 -20.23 12.71
C ARG A 112 -14.49 -19.04 11.77
N GLN A 113 -13.30 -18.60 11.34
CA GLN A 113 -13.16 -17.48 10.42
C GLN A 113 -11.89 -17.59 9.56
N ILE A 114 -12.00 -17.16 8.32
CA ILE A 114 -10.86 -16.95 7.44
C ILE A 114 -10.47 -15.47 7.57
N ARG A 115 -9.18 -15.20 7.69
CA ARG A 115 -8.63 -13.86 7.87
C ARG A 115 -7.93 -13.34 6.63
N VAL A 116 -7.17 -14.20 5.97
CA VAL A 116 -6.35 -13.85 4.81
C VAL A 116 -6.32 -15.00 3.79
N LEU A 117 -6.29 -14.63 2.54
CA LEU A 117 -6.13 -15.51 1.38
C LEU A 117 -4.91 -15.04 0.59
N SER A 118 -4.13 -15.98 0.06
CA SER A 118 -3.01 -15.71 -0.85
C SER A 118 -2.82 -16.87 -1.81
N GLU A 119 -2.88 -16.63 -3.12
CA GLU A 119 -2.61 -17.64 -4.14
C GLU A 119 -1.12 -17.65 -4.48
N ASP A 120 -0.49 -18.82 -4.47
CA ASP A 120 0.91 -18.98 -4.84
C ASP A 120 1.10 -19.28 -6.35
N ASN A 121 2.33 -19.14 -6.83
CA ASN A 121 2.67 -19.39 -8.24
C ASN A 121 2.60 -20.88 -8.65
N ARG A 122 2.25 -21.78 -7.72
CA ARG A 122 2.13 -23.22 -7.93
C ARG A 122 0.69 -23.69 -8.03
N GLY A 123 -0.27 -22.76 -8.00
CA GLY A 123 -1.70 -23.05 -8.04
C GLY A 123 -2.23 -23.61 -6.72
N ASN A 124 -1.73 -23.10 -5.59
CA ASN A 124 -2.31 -23.36 -4.28
C ASN A 124 -2.83 -22.04 -3.70
N LEU A 125 -4.00 -22.09 -3.11
CA LEU A 125 -4.54 -21.03 -2.29
C LEU A 125 -4.21 -21.33 -0.81
N TRP A 126 -3.50 -20.41 -0.20
CA TRP A 126 -3.13 -20.43 1.21
C TRP A 126 -4.13 -19.63 2.01
N ILE A 127 -4.58 -20.18 3.13
CA ILE A 127 -5.71 -19.67 3.90
C ILE A 127 -5.28 -19.55 5.36
N GLY A 128 -5.15 -18.32 5.84
CA GLY A 128 -4.90 -18.02 7.24
C GLY A 128 -6.20 -17.87 8.02
N THR A 129 -6.28 -18.54 9.17
CA THR A 129 -7.44 -18.53 10.04
C THR A 129 -7.06 -18.06 11.46
N GLU A 130 -8.01 -18.12 12.40
CA GLU A 130 -7.76 -17.77 13.79
C GLU A 130 -6.84 -18.76 14.54
N ASN A 131 -6.63 -19.97 13.99
CA ASN A 131 -5.88 -21.02 14.69
C ASN A 131 -5.09 -21.97 13.78
N ALA A 132 -5.07 -21.72 12.47
CA ALA A 132 -4.44 -22.62 11.52
C ALA A 132 -4.09 -21.94 10.19
N ILE A 133 -3.23 -22.58 9.44
CA ILE A 133 -2.98 -22.31 8.01
C ILE A 133 -3.44 -23.53 7.21
N TYR A 134 -4.26 -23.31 6.20
CA TYR A 134 -4.69 -24.33 5.25
C TYR A 134 -4.09 -24.07 3.87
N GLN A 135 -3.95 -25.14 3.12
CA GLN A 135 -3.58 -25.13 1.71
C GLN A 135 -4.70 -25.78 0.90
N TYR A 136 -5.20 -25.06 -0.10
CA TYR A 136 -6.14 -25.62 -1.07
C TYR A 136 -5.46 -25.73 -2.43
N SER A 137 -5.32 -26.96 -2.92
CA SER A 137 -4.76 -27.22 -4.26
C SER A 137 -5.81 -26.98 -5.33
N LEU A 138 -5.60 -25.97 -6.17
CA LEU A 138 -6.55 -25.58 -7.22
C LEU A 138 -6.71 -26.67 -8.30
N SER A 139 -5.61 -27.35 -8.65
CA SER A 139 -5.59 -28.40 -9.67
C SER A 139 -6.23 -29.70 -9.19
N LYS A 140 -6.06 -30.05 -7.89
CA LYS A 140 -6.58 -31.32 -7.33
C LYS A 140 -7.93 -31.15 -6.65
N GLY A 141 -8.31 -29.91 -6.26
CA GLY A 141 -9.48 -29.64 -5.47
C GLY A 141 -9.37 -30.15 -4.01
N GLU A 142 -8.15 -30.34 -3.52
CA GLU A 142 -7.88 -30.88 -2.19
C GLU A 142 -7.58 -29.79 -1.18
N LEU A 143 -8.28 -29.78 -0.05
CA LEU A 143 -8.01 -28.93 1.10
C LEU A 143 -7.21 -29.71 2.15
N LYS A 144 -6.09 -29.14 2.60
CA LYS A 144 -5.24 -29.71 3.65
C LYS A 144 -4.97 -28.70 4.74
N LYS A 145 -5.03 -29.11 6.01
CA LYS A 145 -4.48 -28.33 7.11
C LYS A 145 -2.97 -28.44 7.08
N PHE A 146 -2.30 -27.34 6.71
CA PHE A 146 -0.83 -27.28 6.64
C PHE A 146 -0.23 -27.17 8.04
N GLN A 147 -0.77 -26.27 8.87
CA GLN A 147 -0.32 -26.01 10.23
C GLN A 147 -1.51 -25.72 11.12
N GLY A 148 -1.58 -26.38 12.28
CA GLY A 148 -2.55 -26.11 13.34
C GLY A 148 -1.92 -25.56 14.60
N GLY A 149 -2.75 -25.04 15.51
CA GLY A 149 -2.28 -24.48 16.78
C GLY A 149 -1.49 -23.19 16.62
N THR A 150 -1.72 -22.42 15.55
CA THR A 150 -1.19 -21.09 15.37
C THR A 150 -2.03 -20.07 16.15
N ASP A 151 -1.43 -18.92 16.46
CA ASP A 151 -2.22 -17.74 16.77
C ASP A 151 -2.92 -17.23 15.51
N MET A 152 -3.89 -16.34 15.68
CA MET A 152 -4.62 -15.73 14.56
C MET A 152 -3.67 -15.14 13.54
N ILE A 153 -3.77 -15.59 12.31
CA ILE A 153 -2.97 -15.10 11.17
C ILE A 153 -3.63 -13.84 10.62
N ASN A 154 -2.95 -12.70 10.75
CA ASN A 154 -3.44 -11.41 10.26
C ASN A 154 -3.09 -11.18 8.80
N ASP A 155 -1.90 -11.60 8.37
CA ASP A 155 -1.45 -11.53 6.98
C ASP A 155 -0.41 -12.62 6.70
N LEU A 156 -0.28 -13.04 5.44
CA LEU A 156 0.69 -14.04 5.02
C LEU A 156 1.16 -13.82 3.57
N ALA A 157 2.39 -14.22 3.32
CA ALA A 157 3.00 -14.22 2.00
C ALA A 157 3.77 -15.53 1.78
N VAL A 158 3.69 -16.09 0.58
CA VAL A 158 4.27 -17.39 0.25
C VAL A 158 5.43 -17.23 -0.73
N ALA A 159 6.61 -17.67 -0.33
CA ALA A 159 7.80 -17.65 -1.16
C ALA A 159 7.78 -18.74 -2.24
N ALA A 160 8.58 -18.55 -3.29
CA ALA A 160 8.69 -19.48 -4.40
C ALA A 160 9.11 -20.90 -3.99
N ASP A 161 9.86 -21.05 -2.90
CA ASP A 161 10.27 -22.35 -2.34
C ASP A 161 9.19 -23.03 -1.51
N GLY A 162 8.09 -22.31 -1.19
CA GLY A 162 6.99 -22.78 -0.35
C GLY A 162 7.12 -22.37 1.13
N THR A 163 8.11 -21.56 1.48
CA THR A 163 8.20 -20.94 2.82
C THR A 163 7.05 -19.94 2.99
N ILE A 164 6.34 -20.00 4.11
CA ILE A 164 5.22 -19.11 4.43
C ILE A 164 5.67 -18.10 5.47
N PHE A 165 5.75 -16.83 5.11
CA PHE A 165 5.94 -15.75 6.05
C PHE A 165 4.59 -15.26 6.53
N CYS A 166 4.42 -15.03 7.82
CA CYS A 166 3.14 -14.55 8.36
C CYS A 166 3.34 -13.68 9.60
N ILE A 167 2.33 -12.87 9.84
CA ILE A 167 2.19 -12.03 11.03
C ILE A 167 0.96 -12.46 11.80
N THR A 168 1.02 -12.38 13.12
CA THR A 168 -0.04 -12.89 14.00
C THR A 168 -0.54 -11.84 14.98
N GLU A 169 -1.74 -12.06 15.52
CA GLU A 169 -2.32 -11.23 16.60
C GLU A 169 -1.49 -11.30 17.90
N ALA A 170 -0.69 -12.35 18.08
CA ALA A 170 0.25 -12.49 19.20
C ALA A 170 1.52 -11.63 19.05
N LEU A 171 1.50 -10.62 18.17
CA LEU A 171 2.60 -9.68 17.93
C LEU A 171 3.87 -10.38 17.43
N GLU A 172 3.73 -11.40 16.59
CA GLU A 172 4.86 -12.15 16.03
C GLU A 172 4.94 -12.02 14.51
N PHE A 173 6.15 -11.75 14.03
CA PHE A 173 6.57 -11.98 12.66
C PHE A 173 7.37 -13.29 12.61
N GLN A 174 6.89 -14.25 11.85
CA GLN A 174 7.42 -15.61 11.82
C GLN A 174 7.34 -16.21 10.41
N TYR A 175 8.00 -17.35 10.22
CA TYR A 175 7.81 -18.16 9.01
C TYR A 175 7.65 -19.64 9.35
N PHE A 176 7.01 -20.36 8.44
CA PHE A 176 6.97 -21.81 8.41
C PHE A 176 7.77 -22.31 7.22
N SER A 177 8.69 -23.25 7.46
CA SER A 177 9.38 -23.94 6.37
C SER A 177 8.36 -24.73 5.52
N PRO A 178 8.73 -25.16 4.30
CA PRO A 178 7.86 -26.03 3.48
C PRO A 178 7.50 -27.35 4.17
N LYS A 179 8.23 -27.73 5.22
CA LYS A 179 7.95 -28.91 6.06
C LYS A 179 7.06 -28.59 7.28
N GLY A 180 6.67 -27.34 7.47
CA GLY A 180 5.84 -26.90 8.59
C GLY A 180 6.62 -26.54 9.87
N GLU A 181 7.95 -26.44 9.82
CA GLU A 181 8.75 -26.02 10.97
C GLU A 181 8.56 -24.51 11.22
N ARG A 182 8.16 -24.13 12.44
CA ARG A 182 7.91 -22.75 12.83
C ARG A 182 9.19 -22.07 13.27
N HIS A 183 9.44 -20.86 12.78
CA HIS A 183 10.56 -20.01 13.17
C HIS A 183 10.08 -18.58 13.39
N THR A 184 10.29 -18.06 14.59
CA THR A 184 10.01 -16.65 14.90
C THR A 184 11.19 -15.79 14.48
N ILE A 185 10.90 -14.72 13.72
CA ILE A 185 11.90 -13.74 13.29
C ILE A 185 11.97 -12.59 14.29
N ARG A 186 10.80 -12.04 14.68
CA ARG A 186 10.69 -10.90 15.57
C ARG A 186 9.37 -10.92 16.34
N LYS A 187 9.36 -10.34 17.56
CA LYS A 187 8.18 -10.25 18.44
C LYS A 187 8.02 -8.84 19.01
N GLY A 188 6.82 -8.55 19.49
CA GLY A 188 6.54 -7.41 20.37
C GLY A 188 6.08 -6.16 19.66
N GLU A 189 5.71 -6.23 18.38
CA GLU A 189 5.12 -5.12 17.62
C GLU A 189 3.80 -5.54 16.97
N ASN A 190 2.89 -4.60 16.73
CA ASN A 190 1.63 -4.83 16.01
C ASN A 190 1.88 -4.85 14.50
N TYR A 191 2.21 -6.00 13.98
CA TYR A 191 2.43 -6.15 12.54
C TYR A 191 1.11 -6.05 11.76
N SER A 192 1.13 -5.30 10.66
CA SER A 192 -0.06 -4.99 9.86
C SER A 192 -0.02 -5.55 8.44
N SER A 193 1.17 -5.75 7.87
CA SER A 193 1.31 -6.25 6.51
C SER A 193 2.64 -6.98 6.33
N VAL A 194 2.64 -8.05 5.54
CA VAL A 194 3.84 -8.78 5.12
C VAL A 194 3.78 -9.05 3.63
N LEU A 195 4.89 -8.84 2.92
CA LEU A 195 4.99 -9.13 1.49
C LEU A 195 6.40 -9.61 1.13
N ILE A 196 6.52 -10.27 -0.02
CA ILE A 196 7.77 -10.78 -0.56
C ILE A 196 8.08 -10.04 -1.85
N ALA A 197 9.24 -9.40 -1.90
CA ALA A 197 9.73 -8.73 -3.10
C ALA A 197 10.22 -9.75 -4.16
N PRO A 198 10.30 -9.37 -5.45
CA PRO A 198 10.79 -10.25 -6.50
C PRO A 198 12.23 -10.77 -6.27
N ASP A 199 13.06 -10.04 -5.55
CA ASP A 199 14.41 -10.43 -5.14
C ASP A 199 14.44 -11.42 -3.96
N GLY A 200 13.28 -11.78 -3.40
CA GLY A 200 13.11 -12.68 -2.26
C GLY A 200 13.25 -12.02 -0.90
N LYS A 201 13.48 -10.70 -0.83
CA LYS A 201 13.45 -9.93 0.41
C LYS A 201 12.02 -9.87 0.94
N VAL A 202 11.85 -10.05 2.24
CA VAL A 202 10.55 -9.97 2.91
C VAL A 202 10.42 -8.62 3.61
N TRP A 203 9.34 -7.93 3.31
CA TRP A 203 9.00 -6.67 3.94
C TRP A 203 7.88 -6.87 4.95
N VAL A 204 8.01 -6.23 6.11
CA VAL A 204 6.97 -6.26 7.13
C VAL A 204 6.76 -4.86 7.71
N ALA A 205 5.51 -4.48 7.88
CA ALA A 205 5.11 -3.20 8.45
C ALA A 205 4.36 -3.37 9.77
N THR A 206 4.30 -2.29 10.54
CA THR A 206 3.61 -2.25 11.83
C THR A 206 2.60 -1.11 11.92
N LEU A 207 1.64 -1.25 12.83
CA LEU A 207 0.69 -0.18 13.15
C LEU A 207 1.37 1.01 13.87
N GLU A 208 2.58 0.85 14.39
CA GLU A 208 3.40 1.92 14.96
C GLU A 208 4.21 2.69 13.90
N GLY A 209 3.99 2.41 12.61
CA GLY A 209 4.64 3.11 11.50
C GLY A 209 6.05 2.62 11.16
N ASN A 210 6.48 1.48 11.69
CA ASN A 210 7.79 0.90 11.36
C ASN A 210 7.71 0.02 10.12
N VAL A 211 8.80 0.01 9.36
CA VAL A 211 9.02 -0.89 8.22
C VAL A 211 10.33 -1.61 8.40
N TYR A 212 10.31 -2.92 8.23
CA TYR A 212 11.48 -3.79 8.30
C TYR A 212 11.66 -4.56 7.01
N SER A 213 12.91 -4.80 6.65
CA SER A 213 13.30 -5.75 5.61
C SER A 213 13.98 -6.97 6.25
N TYR A 214 13.61 -8.16 5.79
CA TYR A 214 14.20 -9.41 6.22
C TYR A 214 14.77 -10.17 5.03
N HIS A 215 16.03 -10.60 5.15
CA HIS A 215 16.72 -11.41 4.14
C HIS A 215 16.73 -12.89 4.56
N PRO A 216 15.93 -13.75 3.91
CA PRO A 216 15.81 -15.15 4.31
C PRO A 216 17.13 -15.92 4.27
N GLN A 217 18.03 -15.62 3.32
CA GLN A 217 19.32 -16.30 3.15
C GLN A 217 20.30 -15.99 4.30
N THR A 218 20.37 -14.73 4.71
CA THR A 218 21.29 -14.26 5.76
C THR A 218 20.65 -14.24 7.14
N LYS A 219 19.32 -14.37 7.21
CA LYS A 219 18.48 -14.25 8.42
C LYS A 219 18.63 -12.90 9.12
N VAL A 220 19.00 -11.86 8.38
CA VAL A 220 19.16 -10.51 8.92
C VAL A 220 17.84 -9.76 8.74
N ILE A 221 17.38 -9.11 9.80
CA ILE A 221 16.27 -8.15 9.79
C ILE A 221 16.81 -6.75 10.06
N SER A 222 16.41 -5.78 9.27
CA SER A 222 16.83 -4.38 9.38
C SER A 222 15.62 -3.47 9.38
N ARG A 223 15.65 -2.42 10.21
CA ARG A 223 14.66 -1.35 10.16
C ARG A 223 15.04 -0.37 9.05
N GLU A 224 14.07 -0.02 8.20
CA GLU A 224 14.26 0.84 7.04
C GLU A 224 13.80 2.26 7.36
N GLU A 225 14.69 3.08 7.92
CA GLU A 225 14.36 4.39 8.49
C GLU A 225 13.61 5.31 7.51
N ASN A 226 14.00 5.37 6.24
CA ASN A 226 13.35 6.22 5.23
C ASN A 226 11.99 5.67 4.77
N ALA A 227 11.73 4.38 4.96
CA ALA A 227 10.44 3.77 4.70
C ALA A 227 9.47 4.00 5.87
N CYS A 228 9.96 4.09 7.11
CA CYS A 228 9.14 4.31 8.30
C CYS A 228 8.39 5.64 8.25
N ASN A 229 7.28 5.72 8.97
CA ASN A 229 6.52 6.94 9.17
C ASN A 229 7.09 7.76 10.33
N THR A 230 7.41 9.02 10.07
CA THR A 230 8.09 9.87 11.06
C THR A 230 7.20 10.25 12.25
N ASN A 231 5.88 10.28 12.05
CA ASN A 231 4.90 10.65 13.09
C ASN A 231 4.31 9.43 13.82
N GLY A 232 4.76 8.20 13.50
CA GLY A 232 4.17 6.98 14.05
C GLY A 232 2.78 6.66 13.49
N ASP A 233 2.42 7.23 12.33
CA ASP A 233 1.16 6.93 11.67
C ASP A 233 1.09 5.46 11.28
N ALA A 234 -0.03 4.81 11.59
CA ALA A 234 -0.23 3.39 11.36
C ALA A 234 -0.11 3.02 9.87
N ILE A 235 0.71 2.01 9.58
CA ILE A 235 0.77 1.45 8.23
C ILE A 235 -0.34 0.39 8.12
N LYS A 236 -1.23 0.56 7.15
CA LYS A 236 -2.39 -0.32 6.91
C LYS A 236 -2.11 -1.41 5.89
N GLY A 237 -1.13 -1.21 5.03
CA GLY A 237 -0.76 -2.15 3.98
C GLY A 237 0.44 -1.71 3.18
N MET A 238 1.01 -2.65 2.45
CA MET A 238 2.14 -2.40 1.54
C MET A 238 1.95 -3.15 0.24
N GLU A 239 2.55 -2.63 -0.84
CA GLU A 239 2.69 -3.30 -2.14
C GLU A 239 4.06 -3.00 -2.75
N ILE A 240 4.49 -3.84 -3.69
CA ILE A 240 5.68 -3.60 -4.52
C ILE A 240 5.24 -3.50 -5.97
N ASP A 241 5.67 -2.43 -6.64
CA ASP A 241 5.44 -2.25 -8.06
C ASP A 241 6.47 -3.02 -8.94
N ASP A 242 6.31 -2.94 -10.26
CA ASP A 242 7.19 -3.62 -11.20
C ASP A 242 8.57 -2.95 -11.33
N LEU A 243 8.75 -1.76 -10.79
CA LEU A 243 10.04 -1.06 -10.70
C LEU A 243 10.81 -1.45 -9.43
N GLY A 244 10.17 -2.17 -8.50
CA GLY A 244 10.74 -2.56 -7.22
C GLY A 244 10.58 -1.49 -6.13
N HIS A 245 9.74 -0.48 -6.36
CA HIS A 245 9.42 0.50 -5.33
C HIS A 245 8.40 -0.06 -4.35
N LEU A 246 8.61 0.22 -3.08
CA LEU A 246 7.70 -0.15 -2.00
C LEU A 246 6.67 0.97 -1.80
N TRP A 247 5.40 0.63 -1.93
CA TRP A 247 4.27 1.50 -1.68
C TRP A 247 3.71 1.20 -0.30
N ILE A 248 3.67 2.20 0.57
CA ILE A 248 3.35 2.08 1.99
C ILE A 248 2.11 2.92 2.25
N LEU A 249 1.00 2.24 2.57
CA LEU A 249 -0.27 2.88 2.84
C LEU A 249 -0.35 3.25 4.32
N ALA A 250 -0.48 4.54 4.56
CA ALA A 250 -0.90 5.09 5.85
C ALA A 250 -2.19 5.91 5.65
N ASP A 251 -2.61 6.69 6.62
CA ASP A 251 -3.67 7.66 6.49
C ASP A 251 -3.24 8.92 7.25
N PRO A 252 -3.22 10.06 6.61
CA PRO A 252 -3.87 10.45 5.35
C PRO A 252 -2.99 10.37 4.09
N TYR A 253 -1.97 9.55 4.02
CA TYR A 253 -1.04 9.52 2.88
C TYR A 253 -0.62 8.10 2.46
N VAL A 254 -0.11 8.01 1.24
CA VAL A 254 0.66 6.86 0.75
C VAL A 254 2.08 7.32 0.44
N LYS A 255 3.06 6.52 0.84
CA LYS A 255 4.48 6.75 0.56
C LYS A 255 4.95 5.76 -0.49
N GLU A 256 5.56 6.24 -1.57
CA GLU A 256 6.33 5.44 -2.51
C GLU A 256 7.81 5.56 -2.13
N TYR A 257 8.47 4.45 -1.86
CA TYR A 257 9.86 4.37 -1.41
C TYR A 257 10.68 3.51 -2.35
N ASN A 258 11.80 4.03 -2.82
CA ASN A 258 12.79 3.28 -3.60
C ASN A 258 13.84 2.68 -2.67
N PRO A 259 13.88 1.33 -2.50
CA PRO A 259 14.83 0.68 -1.59
C PRO A 259 16.30 0.76 -2.07
N THR A 260 16.53 1.07 -3.34
CA THR A 260 17.88 1.08 -3.92
C THR A 260 18.64 2.35 -3.58
N ASN A 261 17.98 3.50 -3.66
CA ASN A 261 18.60 4.81 -3.41
C ASN A 261 18.05 5.52 -2.17
N HIS A 262 17.12 4.87 -1.45
CA HIS A 262 16.45 5.37 -0.26
C HIS A 262 15.64 6.66 -0.46
N SER A 263 15.33 7.02 -1.69
CA SER A 263 14.43 8.14 -1.99
C SER A 263 12.97 7.76 -1.74
N PHE A 264 12.13 8.75 -1.50
CA PHE A 264 10.69 8.53 -1.36
C PHE A 264 9.89 9.75 -1.78
N ARG A 265 8.61 9.54 -2.07
CA ARG A 265 7.63 10.62 -2.23
C ARG A 265 6.36 10.27 -1.45
N ILE A 266 5.61 11.31 -1.08
CA ILE A 266 4.36 11.17 -0.33
C ILE A 266 3.22 11.78 -1.14
N MET A 267 2.09 11.09 -1.16
CA MET A 267 0.85 11.53 -1.78
C MET A 267 -0.24 11.52 -0.72
N TYR A 268 -0.96 12.62 -0.59
CA TYR A 268 -2.03 12.76 0.39
C TYR A 268 -3.39 12.42 -0.22
N ASN A 269 -4.31 11.94 0.62
CA ASN A 269 -5.69 11.67 0.22
C ASN A 269 -6.43 12.94 -0.28
N SER A 270 -6.01 14.11 0.19
CA SER A 270 -6.52 15.43 -0.23
C SER A 270 -5.95 15.95 -1.55
N ASP A 271 -4.94 15.28 -2.12
CA ASP A 271 -4.32 15.70 -3.39
C ASP A 271 -5.37 15.77 -4.50
N ARG A 272 -5.24 16.81 -5.34
CA ARG A 272 -6.23 17.16 -6.38
C ARG A 272 -6.69 16.01 -7.26
N PHE A 273 -5.82 15.05 -7.52
CA PHE A 273 -6.10 13.91 -8.39
C PHE A 273 -6.58 12.67 -7.64
N ILE A 274 -6.46 12.64 -6.32
CA ILE A 274 -6.85 11.54 -5.45
C ILE A 274 -8.24 11.81 -4.85
N GLN A 275 -8.39 12.88 -4.07
CA GLN A 275 -9.65 13.33 -3.47
C GLN A 275 -10.47 12.18 -2.85
N MET A 276 -9.91 11.55 -1.84
CA MET A 276 -10.57 10.56 -0.99
C MET A 276 -10.67 11.07 0.43
N ASP A 277 -11.72 10.68 1.16
CA ASP A 277 -11.85 11.04 2.57
C ASP A 277 -10.85 10.25 3.43
N TYR A 278 -10.67 8.96 3.09
CA TYR A 278 -9.79 8.02 3.79
C TYR A 278 -9.17 7.03 2.83
N PHE A 279 -7.91 6.65 3.06
CA PHE A 279 -7.30 5.47 2.48
C PHE A 279 -7.62 4.22 3.30
N LEU A 280 -8.03 3.14 2.63
CA LEU A 280 -8.39 1.87 3.25
C LEU A 280 -7.51 0.72 2.83
N SER A 281 -7.14 0.65 1.56
CA SER A 281 -6.39 -0.46 0.99
C SER A 281 -5.44 -0.05 -0.12
N ILE A 282 -4.45 -0.90 -0.34
CA ILE A 282 -3.50 -0.79 -1.44
C ILE A 282 -3.32 -2.15 -2.09
N ARG A 283 -3.30 -2.20 -3.43
CA ARG A 283 -3.09 -3.42 -4.20
C ARG A 283 -2.42 -3.13 -5.55
N LYS A 284 -1.50 -3.99 -5.96
CA LYS A 284 -0.99 -4.00 -7.33
C LYS A 284 -1.98 -4.71 -8.26
N MET A 285 -2.28 -4.09 -9.39
CA MET A 285 -3.12 -4.64 -10.46
C MET A 285 -2.27 -5.45 -11.47
N GLU A 286 -2.91 -6.27 -12.30
CA GLU A 286 -2.21 -7.08 -13.31
C GLU A 286 -1.44 -6.24 -14.33
N ASN A 287 -1.93 -5.05 -14.63
CA ASN A 287 -1.28 -4.10 -15.55
C ASN A 287 -0.15 -3.30 -14.89
N GLY A 288 0.26 -3.67 -13.67
CA GLY A 288 1.30 -3.00 -12.89
C GLY A 288 0.86 -1.71 -12.19
N ALA A 289 -0.37 -1.25 -12.38
CA ALA A 289 -0.88 -0.08 -11.67
C ALA A 289 -1.07 -0.38 -10.17
N ILE A 290 -0.86 0.61 -9.34
CA ILE A 290 -1.17 0.56 -7.91
C ILE A 290 -2.58 1.10 -7.71
N CYS A 291 -3.45 0.27 -7.15
CA CYS A 291 -4.80 0.65 -6.76
C CYS A 291 -4.80 1.10 -5.30
N LEU A 292 -5.26 2.31 -5.07
CA LEU A 292 -5.58 2.83 -3.74
C LEU A 292 -7.10 2.79 -3.57
N GLY A 293 -7.57 2.01 -2.63
CA GLY A 293 -8.97 1.98 -2.26
C GLY A 293 -9.25 2.90 -1.08
N GLY A 294 -10.42 3.53 -1.07
CA GLY A 294 -10.76 4.48 -0.03
C GLY A 294 -12.25 4.79 0.10
N ILE A 295 -12.58 5.77 0.92
CA ILE A 295 -13.93 6.32 1.03
C ILE A 295 -14.09 7.39 -0.04
N GLY A 296 -15.17 7.30 -0.81
CA GLY A 296 -15.51 8.26 -1.87
C GLY A 296 -14.92 7.95 -3.24
N ALA A 297 -13.85 7.15 -3.33
CA ALA A 297 -13.26 6.72 -4.60
C ALA A 297 -12.30 5.53 -4.43
N PHE A 298 -11.89 4.95 -5.54
CA PHE A 298 -10.61 4.27 -5.67
C PHE A 298 -9.81 4.91 -6.82
N CYS A 299 -8.49 4.84 -6.72
CA CYS A 299 -7.58 5.41 -7.72
C CYS A 299 -6.60 4.35 -8.23
N LEU A 300 -6.35 4.37 -9.53
CA LEU A 300 -5.26 3.62 -10.15
C LEU A 300 -4.11 4.56 -10.44
N ILE A 301 -2.93 4.25 -9.94
CA ILE A 301 -1.71 5.02 -10.14
C ILE A 301 -0.76 4.17 -10.98
N THR A 302 -0.32 4.72 -12.10
CA THR A 302 0.74 4.09 -12.92
C THR A 302 2.09 4.47 -12.33
N PRO A 303 2.88 3.51 -11.80
CA PRO A 303 4.22 3.79 -11.29
C PRO A 303 5.14 4.38 -12.36
N SER A 304 6.12 5.15 -11.93
CA SER A 304 7.09 5.77 -12.84
C SER A 304 8.48 5.78 -12.23
N ALA A 305 9.50 5.70 -13.08
CA ALA A 305 10.91 5.72 -12.71
C ALA A 305 11.43 7.10 -12.23
N GLU A 306 10.55 8.03 -11.87
CA GLU A 306 10.96 9.36 -11.40
C GLU A 306 11.78 9.29 -10.10
N LEU A 307 11.50 8.34 -9.23
CA LEU A 307 12.27 8.10 -8.01
C LEU A 307 13.62 7.40 -8.24
N ASP A 308 13.87 6.88 -9.44
CA ASP A 308 15.17 6.30 -9.80
C ASP A 308 16.20 7.38 -10.10
N GLN A 309 15.73 8.59 -10.42
CA GLN A 309 16.60 9.74 -10.61
C GLN A 309 17.08 10.22 -9.24
N SER A 310 18.38 10.32 -9.09
CA SER A 310 18.97 10.81 -7.83
C SER A 310 18.46 12.20 -7.50
N PRO A 311 18.01 12.48 -6.27
CA PRO A 311 17.66 13.83 -5.83
C PRO A 311 18.82 14.84 -5.90
N ASN A 312 20.02 14.37 -6.22
CA ASN A 312 21.24 15.19 -6.31
C ASN A 312 21.20 16.29 -7.38
N ASP A 313 20.23 16.27 -8.28
CA ASP A 313 20.05 17.32 -9.29
C ASP A 313 19.12 18.45 -8.85
N ILE A 314 18.45 18.33 -7.71
CA ILE A 314 17.63 19.40 -7.15
C ILE A 314 18.57 20.44 -6.51
N LYS A 315 18.77 21.57 -7.21
CA LYS A 315 19.60 22.66 -6.71
C LYS A 315 18.74 23.79 -6.18
N PRO A 316 19.03 24.31 -4.99
CA PRO A 316 18.36 25.51 -4.50
C PRO A 316 18.76 26.70 -5.38
N VAL A 317 17.76 27.53 -5.70
CA VAL A 317 17.93 28.78 -6.42
C VAL A 317 17.62 29.93 -5.46
N ILE A 318 18.51 30.89 -5.39
CA ILE A 318 18.25 32.12 -4.63
C ILE A 318 17.20 32.94 -5.40
N SER A 319 16.03 33.13 -4.78
CA SER A 319 14.90 33.84 -5.39
C SER A 319 14.92 35.34 -5.12
N SER A 320 15.42 35.75 -3.97
CA SER A 320 15.61 37.18 -3.66
C SER A 320 16.70 37.41 -2.62
N ILE A 321 17.27 38.58 -2.64
CA ILE A 321 18.18 39.09 -1.60
C ILE A 321 17.74 40.50 -1.24
N LYS A 322 17.57 40.76 0.07
CA LYS A 322 17.33 42.09 0.58
C LYS A 322 18.46 42.49 1.49
N ILE A 323 18.92 43.71 1.31
CA ILE A 323 19.93 44.38 2.17
C ILE A 323 19.27 45.57 2.81
N ASP A 324 19.21 45.61 4.15
CA ASP A 324 18.55 46.62 4.93
C ASP A 324 17.11 46.93 4.45
N GLY A 325 16.36 45.86 4.14
CA GLY A 325 14.98 45.89 3.65
C GLY A 325 14.79 46.28 2.20
N LYS A 326 15.87 46.60 1.45
CA LYS A 326 15.81 46.91 0.01
C LYS A 326 16.13 45.68 -0.81
N THR A 327 15.22 45.29 -1.69
CA THR A 327 15.44 44.13 -2.61
C THR A 327 16.54 44.47 -3.60
N GLN A 328 17.56 43.64 -3.66
CA GLN A 328 18.56 43.68 -4.71
C GLN A 328 18.05 42.95 -5.94
N ILE A 329 18.26 43.50 -7.12
CA ILE A 329 17.91 42.82 -8.35
C ILE A 329 18.94 41.70 -8.56
N THR A 330 18.51 40.46 -8.36
CA THR A 330 19.31 39.27 -8.56
C THR A 330 18.82 38.55 -9.81
N GLY A 331 19.73 38.33 -10.76
CA GLY A 331 19.45 37.39 -11.87
C GLY A 331 19.77 35.96 -11.46
N ILE A 332 19.24 34.98 -12.18
CA ILE A 332 19.51 33.54 -11.99
C ILE A 332 20.99 33.18 -11.93
N ASN A 333 21.85 34.06 -12.49
CA ASN A 333 23.30 33.90 -12.56
C ASN A 333 24.08 34.77 -11.55
N THR A 334 23.42 35.42 -10.58
CA THR A 334 24.12 36.25 -9.59
C THR A 334 24.95 35.34 -8.68
N ARG A 335 26.27 35.42 -8.79
CA ARG A 335 27.21 34.57 -8.04
C ARG A 335 27.89 35.31 -6.88
N GLN A 336 27.78 36.61 -6.84
CA GLN A 336 28.46 37.44 -5.87
C GLN A 336 27.64 38.69 -5.58
N ILE A 337 27.63 39.10 -4.34
CA ILE A 337 27.03 40.33 -3.83
C ILE A 337 28.06 41.00 -2.94
N GLU A 338 28.23 42.30 -3.11
CA GLU A 338 29.06 43.13 -2.24
C GLU A 338 28.24 43.73 -1.13
N LEU A 339 28.70 43.56 0.10
CA LEU A 339 28.11 44.12 1.27
C LEU A 339 29.02 45.29 1.76
N ASN A 340 28.40 46.44 2.08
CA ASN A 340 29.12 47.50 2.71
C ASN A 340 29.25 47.27 4.21
N PRO A 341 30.29 47.75 4.89
CA PRO A 341 30.46 47.58 6.33
C PRO A 341 29.28 48.08 7.18
N ASP A 342 28.50 49.03 6.64
CA ASP A 342 27.36 49.66 7.33
C ASP A 342 26.04 48.86 7.16
N ASN A 343 26.04 47.79 6.34
CA ASN A 343 24.85 46.95 6.15
C ASN A 343 24.61 46.10 7.42
N ILE A 344 23.41 46.21 8.00
CA ILE A 344 23.06 45.58 9.27
C ILE A 344 22.28 44.29 9.07
N ASN A 345 21.45 44.24 8.03
CA ASN A 345 20.57 43.11 7.80
C ASN A 345 20.64 42.57 6.35
N VAL A 346 20.86 41.28 6.20
CA VAL A 346 20.83 40.58 4.90
C VAL A 346 19.83 39.44 4.97
N GLU A 347 18.78 39.53 4.18
CA GLU A 347 17.76 38.48 4.04
C GLU A 347 17.95 37.77 2.69
N ILE A 348 18.12 36.49 2.72
CA ILE A 348 18.29 35.65 1.51
C ILE A 348 17.11 34.68 1.45
N SER A 349 16.29 34.82 0.38
CA SER A 349 15.23 33.87 0.08
C SER A 349 15.71 32.91 -0.99
N PHE A 350 15.47 31.63 -0.78
CA PHE A 350 15.83 30.59 -1.75
C PHE A 350 14.75 29.52 -1.77
N SER A 351 14.63 28.85 -2.90
CA SER A 351 13.68 27.75 -3.10
C SER A 351 14.26 26.81 -4.15
N THR A 352 13.76 25.60 -4.18
CA THR A 352 13.90 24.74 -5.36
C THR A 352 12.77 25.09 -6.32
N LEU A 353 13.02 25.03 -7.63
CA LEU A 353 11.97 25.18 -8.64
C LEU A 353 11.15 23.90 -8.81
N GLU A 354 11.35 22.96 -7.91
CA GLU A 354 10.71 21.66 -7.92
C GLU A 354 9.38 21.72 -7.17
N HIS A 355 8.28 21.76 -7.93
CA HIS A 355 6.93 21.81 -7.37
C HIS A 355 6.41 20.44 -6.92
N LEU A 356 6.98 19.36 -7.47
CA LEU A 356 6.53 18.00 -7.18
C LEU A 356 6.88 17.53 -5.76
N TYR A 357 7.97 18.05 -5.20
CA TYR A 357 8.50 17.66 -3.89
C TYR A 357 8.47 18.79 -2.85
N ALA A 358 7.77 19.87 -3.10
CA ALA A 358 7.82 21.09 -2.27
C ALA A 358 7.54 20.82 -0.77
N GLY A 359 6.64 19.87 -0.45
CA GLY A 359 6.35 19.48 0.94
C GLY A 359 7.36 18.51 1.57
N GLN A 360 8.31 17.99 0.80
CA GLN A 360 9.26 16.97 1.24
C GLN A 360 10.70 17.50 1.30
N ILE A 361 10.93 18.69 0.75
CA ILE A 361 12.26 19.30 0.72
C ILE A 361 12.51 19.98 2.06
N SER A 362 13.55 19.50 2.74
CA SER A 362 14.10 20.16 3.93
C SER A 362 15.30 21.00 3.53
N TYR A 363 15.31 22.23 3.97
CA TYR A 363 16.41 23.15 3.71
C TYR A 363 17.31 23.26 4.94
N ALA A 364 18.60 23.40 4.66
CA ALA A 364 19.58 23.76 5.67
C ALA A 364 20.56 24.77 5.08
N TYR A 365 21.06 25.67 5.91
CA TYR A 365 22.06 26.65 5.53
C TYR A 365 23.26 26.63 6.46
N ARG A 366 24.38 27.14 5.98
CA ARG A 366 25.59 27.34 6.78
C ARG A 366 26.39 28.51 6.21
N LEU A 367 26.69 29.49 7.05
CA LEU A 367 27.61 30.57 6.72
C LEU A 367 29.04 30.08 6.94
N LYS A 368 29.76 29.88 5.82
CA LYS A 368 31.16 29.43 5.87
C LYS A 368 32.03 30.46 6.57
N GLY A 369 32.77 30.01 7.56
CA GLY A 369 33.64 30.87 8.38
C GLY A 369 32.96 31.44 9.63
N TRP A 370 31.65 31.29 9.78
CA TRP A 370 30.87 31.72 10.93
C TRP A 370 30.19 30.56 11.66
N ASP A 371 29.48 29.73 10.92
CA ASP A 371 28.73 28.59 11.50
C ASP A 371 29.60 27.33 11.58
N ALA A 372 29.61 26.67 12.73
CA ALA A 372 30.31 25.41 12.94
C ALA A 372 29.60 24.23 12.24
N SER A 373 28.27 24.26 12.16
CA SER A 373 27.43 23.17 11.60
C SER A 373 26.30 23.72 10.71
N TRP A 374 25.67 22.83 9.95
CA TRP A 374 24.49 23.15 9.18
C TRP A 374 23.30 23.44 10.11
N LYS A 375 22.52 24.46 9.79
CA LYS A 375 21.28 24.85 10.48
C LYS A 375 20.08 24.50 9.62
N SER A 376 19.20 23.64 10.13
CA SER A 376 17.97 23.27 9.45
C SER A 376 16.94 24.38 9.56
N LEU A 377 16.18 24.61 8.49
CA LEU A 377 15.02 25.48 8.49
C LEU A 377 13.77 24.70 8.89
N PRO A 378 12.78 25.34 9.57
CA PRO A 378 11.48 24.71 9.81
C PRO A 378 10.78 24.34 8.49
N PRO A 379 9.95 23.28 8.45
CA PRO A 379 9.14 22.97 7.29
C PRO A 379 8.23 24.13 6.89
N GLY A 380 8.16 24.45 5.60
CA GLY A 380 7.27 25.49 5.06
C GLY A 380 7.79 26.92 5.16
N VAL A 381 9.07 27.11 5.46
CA VAL A 381 9.73 28.43 5.46
C VAL A 381 10.44 28.70 4.14
#